data_bcd374ce6be2d7b4e00d530f8e3b33fe
#
_entry.id   bcd374ce6be2d7b4e00d530f8e3b33fe
#
_cell.length_a   1.000
_cell.length_b   1.000
_cell.length_c   1.000
_cell.angle_alpha   90.00
_cell.angle_beta   90.00
_cell.angle_gamma   90.00
#
_symmetry.space_group_name_H-M   'P 1'
#
loop_
_entity.id
_entity.type
_entity.pdbx_description
1 polymer ?
#
loop_
_entity_poly.entity_id
_entity_poly.type
_entity_poly.pdbx_seq_one_letter_code
_entity_poly.pdbx_strand_id
1 'polypeptide(L)'
;VMVVIPGTPAAEAGLVRGDFITAVNGEEVTESNYQSLGRAVYDGAVDVTVNSVTWTDNGTTPVLTPKGNVQLGSATFTSPAIYMDKVVEIEESDKKAGYLLYMGFDVDYDEELIAAFDRFRAQNVTDLILDLRYNNGGDVLSSTVLGTLIAGEAYKGQLYAHMTFNEDRTEAGESGDYKIGVKETFESVYEPIERALQHALGLKKIYVLVSETTASACEMVINGLRGLD
;
A
#
# COMPACT_ATOMS: atom_id res chain seq x y z
N VAL A 1 13.20 -8.88 5.83
CA VAL A 1 12.87 -7.45 5.90
C VAL A 1 12.22 -7.04 4.58
N MET A 2 10.96 -6.63 4.62
CA MET A 2 10.20 -6.24 3.42
C MET A 2 10.27 -4.74 3.17
N VAL A 3 10.17 -3.95 4.22
CA VAL A 3 10.24 -2.49 4.21
C VAL A 3 11.02 -2.03 5.44
N VAL A 4 11.77 -0.95 5.30
CA VAL A 4 12.46 -0.27 6.41
C VAL A 4 12.02 1.18 6.39
N ILE A 5 11.32 1.61 7.44
CA ILE A 5 10.78 2.97 7.51
C ILE A 5 11.92 3.95 7.86
N PRO A 6 12.11 5.02 7.08
CA PRO A 6 13.14 6.03 7.38
C PRO A 6 12.97 6.63 8.77
N GLY A 7 14.11 6.93 9.45
CA GLY A 7 14.11 7.51 10.80
C GLY A 7 13.79 6.51 11.90
N THR A 8 13.70 5.23 11.61
CA THR A 8 13.54 4.17 12.62
C THR A 8 14.90 3.56 13.02
N PRO A 9 15.00 2.91 14.20
CA PRO A 9 16.21 2.21 14.61
C PRO A 9 16.70 1.16 13.59
N ALA A 10 15.78 0.53 12.86
CA ALA A 10 16.13 -0.41 11.80
C ALA A 10 16.85 0.29 10.63
N ALA A 11 16.39 1.49 10.23
CA ALA A 11 17.05 2.29 9.20
C ALA A 11 18.43 2.80 9.67
N GLU A 12 18.52 3.29 10.89
CA GLU A 12 19.78 3.77 11.50
C GLU A 12 20.81 2.65 11.61
N ALA A 13 20.34 1.44 11.90
CA ALA A 13 21.17 0.23 11.97
C ALA A 13 21.58 -0.33 10.60
N GLY A 14 21.15 0.30 9.50
CA GLY A 14 21.51 -0.08 8.13
C GLY A 14 20.81 -1.33 7.60
N LEU A 15 19.65 -1.70 8.16
CA LEU A 15 18.79 -2.73 7.57
C LEU A 15 18.24 -2.21 6.24
N VAL A 16 18.14 -3.12 5.29
CA VAL A 16 17.56 -2.81 3.97
C VAL A 16 16.55 -3.88 3.57
N ARG A 17 15.70 -3.53 2.62
CA ARG A 17 14.80 -4.52 2.01
C ARG A 17 15.61 -5.68 1.41
N GLY A 18 15.19 -6.90 1.71
CA GLY A 18 15.84 -8.12 1.28
C GLY A 18 16.79 -8.72 2.33
N ASP A 19 17.07 -8.01 3.42
CA ASP A 19 17.77 -8.61 4.56
C ASP A 19 16.90 -9.66 5.25
N PHE A 20 17.54 -10.70 5.78
CA PHE A 20 16.91 -11.74 6.56
C PHE A 20 17.34 -11.66 8.02
N ILE A 21 16.38 -11.65 8.92
CA ILE A 21 16.62 -11.82 10.36
C ILE A 21 16.56 -13.32 10.64
N THR A 22 17.67 -13.87 11.09
CA THR A 22 17.81 -15.32 11.35
C THR A 22 17.83 -15.67 12.82
N ALA A 23 18.06 -14.70 13.71
CA ALA A 23 17.92 -14.87 15.15
C ALA A 23 17.45 -13.57 15.80
N VAL A 24 16.76 -13.67 16.94
CA VAL A 24 16.30 -12.55 17.78
C VAL A 24 16.68 -12.86 19.22
N ASN A 25 17.40 -11.94 19.87
CA ASN A 25 17.90 -12.12 21.25
C ASN A 25 18.69 -13.42 21.45
N GLY A 26 19.42 -13.86 20.41
CA GLY A 26 20.19 -15.09 20.40
C GLY A 26 19.40 -16.36 20.14
N GLU A 27 18.08 -16.29 19.99
CA GLU A 27 17.21 -17.41 19.61
C GLU A 27 17.05 -17.47 18.09
N GLU A 28 17.34 -18.63 17.49
CA GLU A 28 17.22 -18.85 16.04
C GLU A 28 15.75 -18.83 15.61
N VAL A 29 15.46 -18.17 14.47
CA VAL A 29 14.12 -18.11 13.88
C VAL A 29 13.81 -19.43 13.18
N THR A 30 12.69 -20.06 13.54
CA THR A 30 12.21 -21.32 13.00
C THR A 30 10.74 -21.22 12.61
N GLU A 31 10.21 -22.24 11.94
CA GLU A 31 8.77 -22.32 11.61
C GLU A 31 7.86 -22.27 12.84
N SER A 32 8.34 -22.73 13.99
CA SER A 32 7.53 -22.80 15.21
C SER A 32 7.53 -21.51 16.03
N ASN A 33 8.53 -20.63 15.85
CA ASN A 33 8.68 -19.43 16.69
C ASN A 33 8.73 -18.10 15.92
N TYR A 34 8.70 -18.10 14.57
CA TYR A 34 8.87 -16.88 13.77
C TYR A 34 7.83 -15.79 14.09
N GLN A 35 6.59 -16.18 14.45
CA GLN A 35 5.55 -15.22 14.81
C GLN A 35 5.84 -14.52 16.15
N SER A 36 6.23 -15.28 17.16
CA SER A 36 6.57 -14.71 18.47
C SER A 36 7.84 -13.86 18.43
N LEU A 37 8.86 -14.29 17.70
CA LEU A 37 10.09 -13.53 17.52
C LEU A 37 9.87 -12.29 16.64
N GLY A 38 9.05 -12.39 15.59
CA GLY A 38 8.62 -11.25 14.78
C GLY A 38 7.87 -10.20 15.59
N ARG A 39 7.01 -10.64 16.51
CA ARG A 39 6.32 -9.77 17.44
C ARG A 39 7.30 -9.09 18.41
N ALA A 40 8.29 -9.80 18.93
CA ALA A 40 9.32 -9.23 19.80
C ALA A 40 10.11 -8.10 19.09
N VAL A 41 10.40 -8.26 17.79
CA VAL A 41 11.04 -7.20 16.98
C VAL A 41 10.13 -5.97 16.84
N TYR A 42 8.82 -6.18 16.76
CA TYR A 42 7.85 -5.09 16.65
C TYR A 42 7.62 -4.38 17.99
N ASP A 43 7.59 -5.12 19.10
CA ASP A 43 7.14 -4.62 20.40
C ASP A 43 8.25 -3.89 21.20
N GLY A 44 9.53 -4.02 20.82
CA GLY A 44 10.56 -3.39 21.65
C GLY A 44 11.99 -3.46 21.11
N ALA A 45 12.91 -3.13 22.02
CA ALA A 45 14.34 -3.20 21.73
C ALA A 45 14.81 -4.66 21.73
N VAL A 46 15.49 -5.09 20.68
CA VAL A 46 15.98 -6.46 20.48
C VAL A 46 17.34 -6.49 19.81
N ASP A 47 18.08 -7.54 20.05
CA ASP A 47 19.27 -7.91 19.27
C ASP A 47 18.86 -8.83 18.13
N VAL A 48 19.22 -8.48 16.90
CA VAL A 48 18.92 -9.32 15.73
C VAL A 48 20.18 -9.76 15.00
N THR A 49 20.21 -11.00 14.54
CA THR A 49 21.21 -11.49 13.61
C THR A 49 20.71 -11.31 12.20
N VAL A 50 21.45 -10.54 11.40
CA VAL A 50 21.05 -10.12 10.05
C VAL A 50 21.94 -10.76 9.01
N ASN A 51 21.32 -11.24 7.95
CA ASN A 51 21.98 -11.77 6.76
C ASN A 51 21.45 -11.05 5.52
N SER A 52 22.32 -10.74 4.56
CA SER A 52 21.90 -10.46 3.20
C SER A 52 21.59 -11.76 2.47
N VAL A 53 20.76 -11.70 1.44
CA VAL A 53 20.42 -12.86 0.64
C VAL A 53 20.75 -12.62 -0.83
N THR A 54 21.36 -13.61 -1.47
CA THR A 54 21.43 -13.75 -2.91
C THR A 54 20.66 -15.00 -3.32
N TRP A 55 20.06 -14.95 -4.50
CA TRP A 55 19.26 -16.07 -4.99
C TRP A 55 19.99 -16.76 -6.14
N THR A 56 20.12 -18.08 -6.06
CA THR A 56 20.65 -18.95 -7.13
C THR A 56 19.50 -19.76 -7.75
N ASP A 57 19.81 -20.59 -8.74
CA ASP A 57 18.86 -21.51 -9.39
C ASP A 57 17.59 -20.79 -9.87
N ASN A 58 17.76 -19.71 -10.65
CA ASN A 58 16.67 -18.87 -11.16
C ASN A 58 15.77 -18.26 -10.05
N GLY A 59 16.35 -17.98 -8.90
CA GLY A 59 15.64 -17.33 -7.80
C GLY A 59 14.94 -18.28 -6.83
N THR A 60 15.29 -19.57 -6.84
CA THR A 60 14.65 -20.57 -5.98
C THR A 60 15.44 -20.90 -4.71
N THR A 61 16.79 -20.79 -4.75
CA THR A 61 17.64 -21.17 -3.63
C THR A 61 18.27 -19.93 -2.99
N PRO A 62 17.96 -19.60 -1.72
CA PRO A 62 18.59 -18.48 -1.03
C PRO A 62 19.99 -18.85 -0.53
N VAL A 63 20.95 -17.97 -0.76
CA VAL A 63 22.29 -18.03 -0.19
C VAL A 63 22.43 -16.87 0.79
N LEU A 64 22.55 -17.18 2.07
CA LEU A 64 22.67 -16.20 3.15
C LEU A 64 24.14 -15.81 3.35
N THR A 65 24.40 -14.51 3.40
CA THR A 65 25.71 -13.93 3.74
C THR A 65 25.57 -13.13 5.03
N PRO A 66 26.30 -13.46 6.09
CA PRO A 66 26.22 -12.75 7.36
C PRO A 66 26.52 -11.25 7.23
N LYS A 67 25.67 -10.42 7.76
CA LYS A 67 25.88 -8.97 7.97
C LYS A 67 26.30 -8.67 9.41
N GLY A 68 26.00 -9.58 10.35
CA GLY A 68 26.35 -9.48 11.76
C GLY A 68 25.14 -9.30 12.68
N ASN A 69 25.43 -9.02 13.93
CA ASN A 69 24.43 -8.73 14.95
C ASN A 69 24.19 -7.23 15.03
N VAL A 70 22.94 -6.86 15.13
CA VAL A 70 22.49 -5.47 15.20
C VAL A 70 21.56 -5.30 16.37
N GLN A 71 21.82 -4.30 17.19
CA GLN A 71 20.90 -3.91 18.25
C GLN A 71 19.88 -2.92 17.70
N LEU A 72 18.61 -3.30 17.72
CA LEU A 72 17.49 -2.45 17.38
C LEU A 72 16.94 -1.80 18.65
N GLY A 73 17.00 -0.49 18.69
CA GLY A 73 16.35 0.30 19.74
C GLY A 73 14.83 0.29 19.59
N SER A 74 14.13 0.76 20.62
CA SER A 74 12.69 1.03 20.54
C SER A 74 12.43 2.47 20.12
N ALA A 75 11.50 2.69 19.23
CA ALA A 75 11.05 4.02 18.83
C ALA A 75 9.55 4.01 18.52
N THR A 76 8.88 5.11 18.84
CA THR A 76 7.51 5.35 18.37
C THR A 76 7.59 6.06 17.02
N PHE A 77 6.91 5.55 16.03
CA PHE A 77 6.80 6.17 14.71
C PHE A 77 5.39 6.01 14.15
N THR A 78 5.02 6.88 13.25
CA THR A 78 3.79 6.73 12.46
C THR A 78 4.15 6.09 11.14
N SER A 79 3.51 4.97 10.81
CA SER A 79 3.69 4.34 9.50
C SER A 79 3.04 5.21 8.44
N PRO A 80 3.78 5.69 7.43
CA PRO A 80 3.18 6.49 6.37
C PRO A 80 2.28 5.60 5.51
N ALA A 81 1.11 6.12 5.12
CA ALA A 81 0.27 5.43 4.14
C ALA A 81 0.95 5.42 2.76
N ILE A 82 1.59 6.51 2.37
CA ILE A 82 2.41 6.60 1.17
C ILE A 82 3.87 6.45 1.55
N TYR A 83 4.44 5.27 1.26
CA TYR A 83 5.86 5.05 1.50
C TYR A 83 6.75 5.71 0.44
N MET A 84 6.29 5.71 -0.82
CA MET A 84 7.02 6.27 -1.94
C MET A 84 6.07 6.62 -3.08
N ASP A 85 6.24 7.80 -3.63
CA ASP A 85 5.74 8.18 -4.94
C ASP A 85 6.89 8.71 -5.80
N LYS A 86 7.00 8.22 -7.01
CA LYS A 86 8.03 8.65 -7.97
C LYS A 86 7.56 8.47 -9.40
N VAL A 87 8.16 9.23 -10.31
CA VAL A 87 7.95 9.05 -11.75
C VAL A 87 9.11 8.23 -12.33
N VAL A 88 8.75 7.26 -13.15
CA VAL A 88 9.68 6.39 -13.88
C VAL A 88 9.50 6.63 -15.38
N GLU A 89 10.58 6.91 -16.07
CA GLU A 89 10.58 6.97 -17.54
C GLU A 89 10.54 5.56 -18.13
N ILE A 90 9.72 5.38 -19.15
CA ILE A 90 9.61 4.09 -19.84
C ILE A 90 10.58 4.13 -21.01
N GLU A 91 11.59 3.24 -20.98
CA GLU A 91 12.59 3.15 -22.04
C GLU A 91 11.93 3.00 -23.43
N GLU A 92 12.52 3.64 -24.43
CA GLU A 92 12.06 3.62 -25.83
C GLU A 92 10.62 4.16 -26.01
N SER A 93 10.13 5.02 -25.10
CA SER A 93 8.78 5.59 -25.12
C SER A 93 8.78 7.01 -24.57
N ASP A 94 7.90 7.87 -25.07
CA ASP A 94 7.63 9.20 -24.50
C ASP A 94 6.72 9.14 -23.26
N LYS A 95 6.34 7.94 -22.83
CA LYS A 95 5.45 7.71 -21.69
C LYS A 95 6.20 7.71 -20.38
N LYS A 96 5.49 8.13 -19.34
CA LYS A 96 5.95 8.09 -17.95
C LYS A 96 4.98 7.32 -17.09
N ALA A 97 5.52 6.49 -16.20
CA ALA A 97 4.74 5.78 -15.20
C ALA A 97 4.91 6.45 -13.84
N GLY A 98 3.81 6.73 -13.16
CA GLY A 98 3.81 6.98 -11.72
C GLY A 98 4.00 5.66 -10.99
N TYR A 99 4.93 5.60 -10.04
CA TYR A 99 5.06 4.49 -9.11
C TYR A 99 4.60 4.97 -7.76
N LEU A 100 3.57 4.32 -7.22
CA LEU A 100 3.02 4.60 -5.90
C LEU A 100 3.10 3.34 -5.04
N LEU A 101 3.96 3.35 -4.01
CA LEU A 101 3.98 2.33 -2.96
C LEU A 101 3.07 2.80 -1.84
N TYR A 102 1.88 2.22 -1.77
CA TYR A 102 0.80 2.58 -0.85
C TYR A 102 0.59 1.47 0.18
N MET A 103 0.83 1.78 1.45
CA MET A 103 0.97 0.79 2.52
C MET A 103 -0.27 0.59 3.37
N GLY A 104 -1.24 1.49 3.30
CA GLY A 104 -2.49 1.38 4.05
C GLY A 104 -3.50 2.42 3.60
N PHE A 105 -4.78 2.09 3.66
CA PHE A 105 -5.87 3.02 3.40
C PHE A 105 -6.28 3.66 4.73
N ASP A 106 -5.98 4.95 4.85
CA ASP A 106 -6.24 5.74 6.05
C ASP A 106 -6.66 7.14 5.64
N VAL A 107 -7.83 7.56 6.07
CA VAL A 107 -8.45 8.84 5.73
C VAL A 107 -7.59 10.05 6.11
N ASP A 108 -6.75 9.93 7.12
CA ASP A 108 -5.84 10.99 7.55
C ASP A 108 -4.76 11.29 6.50
N TYR A 109 -4.52 10.38 5.54
CA TYR A 109 -3.54 10.53 4.47
C TYR A 109 -4.14 10.83 3.09
N ASP A 110 -5.45 11.02 2.98
CA ASP A 110 -6.09 11.27 1.68
C ASP A 110 -5.61 12.57 1.02
N GLU A 111 -5.29 13.60 1.80
CA GLU A 111 -4.68 14.83 1.28
C GLU A 111 -3.30 14.59 0.67
N GLU A 112 -2.50 13.77 1.34
CA GLU A 112 -1.18 13.40 0.83
C GLU A 112 -1.28 12.55 -0.44
N LEU A 113 -2.29 11.67 -0.50
CA LEU A 113 -2.60 10.87 -1.68
C LEU A 113 -2.99 11.76 -2.87
N ILE A 114 -3.87 12.73 -2.67
CA ILE A 114 -4.24 13.73 -3.69
C ILE A 114 -3.00 14.50 -4.16
N ALA A 115 -2.14 14.94 -3.24
CA ALA A 115 -0.91 15.64 -3.58
C ALA A 115 0.09 14.77 -4.37
N ALA A 116 0.13 13.46 -4.13
CA ALA A 116 0.94 12.54 -4.94
C ALA A 116 0.46 12.49 -6.40
N PHE A 117 -0.86 12.48 -6.62
CA PHE A 117 -1.43 12.52 -7.96
C PHE A 117 -1.20 13.87 -8.65
N ASP A 118 -1.16 14.98 -7.93
CA ASP A 118 -0.75 16.28 -8.49
C ASP A 118 0.70 16.27 -8.97
N ARG A 119 1.60 15.61 -8.22
CA ARG A 119 3.00 15.43 -8.65
C ARG A 119 3.10 14.60 -9.93
N PHE A 120 2.29 13.55 -10.05
CA PHE A 120 2.21 12.75 -11.27
C PHE A 120 1.66 13.54 -12.45
N ARG A 121 0.59 14.31 -12.24
CA ARG A 121 -0.01 15.17 -13.26
C ARG A 121 0.97 16.22 -13.78
N ALA A 122 1.69 16.88 -12.88
CA ALA A 122 2.69 17.90 -13.22
C ALA A 122 3.82 17.34 -14.09
N GLN A 123 4.07 16.04 -14.05
CA GLN A 123 5.10 15.36 -14.84
C GLN A 123 4.54 14.62 -16.06
N ASN A 124 3.25 14.78 -16.36
CA ASN A 124 2.55 14.14 -17.48
C ASN A 124 2.62 12.60 -17.44
N VAL A 125 2.38 12.02 -16.27
CA VAL A 125 2.26 10.57 -16.09
C VAL A 125 1.07 10.05 -16.89
N THR A 126 1.28 8.97 -17.64
CA THR A 126 0.27 8.32 -18.50
C THR A 126 -0.13 6.93 -18.03
N ASP A 127 0.69 6.31 -17.22
CA ASP A 127 0.50 4.95 -16.69
C ASP A 127 0.78 4.96 -15.17
N LEU A 128 0.19 4.04 -14.42
CA LEU A 128 0.42 3.91 -12.98
C LEU A 128 0.88 2.50 -12.63
N ILE A 129 1.91 2.42 -11.80
CA ILE A 129 2.31 1.20 -11.09
C ILE A 129 1.89 1.42 -9.63
N LEU A 130 0.80 0.77 -9.23
CA LEU A 130 0.27 0.80 -7.88
C LEU A 130 0.80 -0.42 -7.11
N ASP A 131 1.70 -0.18 -6.16
CA ASP A 131 2.31 -1.25 -5.37
C ASP A 131 1.57 -1.41 -4.03
N LEU A 132 0.77 -2.46 -3.94
CA LEU A 132 -0.03 -2.85 -2.77
C LEU A 132 0.52 -4.10 -2.09
N ARG A 133 1.75 -4.53 -2.39
CA ARG A 133 2.33 -5.78 -1.85
C ARG A 133 2.42 -5.81 -0.33
N TYR A 134 2.44 -4.67 0.33
CA TYR A 134 2.55 -4.54 1.79
C TYR A 134 1.30 -3.94 2.43
N ASN A 135 0.22 -3.81 1.65
CA ASN A 135 -1.03 -3.19 2.05
C ASN A 135 -2.09 -4.26 2.29
N ASN A 136 -2.62 -4.35 3.51
CA ASN A 136 -3.68 -5.28 3.89
C ASN A 136 -5.07 -4.64 3.92
N GLY A 137 -5.20 -3.43 3.33
CA GLY A 137 -6.47 -2.72 3.24
C GLY A 137 -6.54 -1.50 4.14
N GLY A 138 -7.71 -1.24 4.69
CA GLY A 138 -8.03 -0.10 5.54
C GLY A 138 -9.37 0.53 5.17
N ASP A 139 -9.43 1.84 5.12
CA ASP A 139 -10.67 2.59 4.97
C ASP A 139 -11.25 2.54 3.55
N VAL A 140 -12.55 2.31 3.47
CA VAL A 140 -13.30 2.21 2.21
C VAL A 140 -13.45 3.58 1.53
N LEU A 141 -13.58 4.65 2.31
CA LEU A 141 -13.65 6.01 1.77
C LEU A 141 -12.34 6.39 1.10
N SER A 142 -11.20 6.09 1.73
CA SER A 142 -9.86 6.27 1.17
C SER A 142 -9.65 5.45 -0.11
N SER A 143 -10.17 4.21 -0.15
CA SER A 143 -10.21 3.38 -1.36
C SER A 143 -10.97 4.07 -2.50
N THR A 144 -12.10 4.71 -2.18
CA THR A 144 -12.91 5.43 -3.18
C THR A 144 -12.20 6.71 -3.67
N VAL A 145 -11.46 7.38 -2.80
CA VAL A 145 -10.57 8.51 -3.18
C VAL A 145 -9.53 8.04 -4.19
N LEU A 146 -8.80 6.95 -3.90
CA LEU A 146 -7.80 6.41 -4.83
C LEU A 146 -8.43 5.97 -6.16
N GLY A 147 -9.57 5.27 -6.12
CA GLY A 147 -10.32 4.88 -7.31
C GLY A 147 -10.70 6.08 -8.17
N THR A 148 -11.15 7.16 -7.54
CA THR A 148 -11.51 8.42 -8.22
C THR A 148 -10.29 9.11 -8.85
N LEU A 149 -9.16 9.19 -8.14
CA LEU A 149 -7.91 9.75 -8.66
C LEU A 149 -7.41 9.01 -9.90
N ILE A 150 -7.61 7.71 -9.95
CA ILE A 150 -7.21 6.86 -11.10
C ILE A 150 -8.18 7.01 -12.26
N ALA A 151 -9.48 6.84 -12.01
CA ALA A 151 -10.52 6.76 -13.03
C ALA A 151 -10.84 8.12 -13.70
N GLY A 152 -10.96 9.17 -12.90
CA GLY A 152 -11.17 10.54 -13.38
C GLY A 152 -12.60 10.86 -13.82
N GLU A 153 -12.76 12.04 -14.41
CA GLU A 153 -14.05 12.66 -14.74
C GLU A 153 -14.91 11.80 -15.69
N ALA A 154 -14.28 11.03 -16.58
CA ALA A 154 -14.99 10.18 -17.55
C ALA A 154 -15.89 9.13 -16.87
N TYR A 155 -15.57 8.75 -15.64
CA TYR A 155 -16.28 7.73 -14.87
C TYR A 155 -17.07 8.29 -13.69
N LYS A 156 -17.18 9.62 -13.55
CA LYS A 156 -17.94 10.25 -12.48
C LYS A 156 -19.36 9.71 -12.39
N GLY A 157 -19.75 9.33 -11.18
CA GLY A 157 -21.07 8.78 -10.88
C GLY A 157 -21.24 7.30 -11.20
N GLN A 158 -20.27 6.65 -11.83
CA GLN A 158 -20.33 5.20 -12.02
C GLN A 158 -20.14 4.47 -10.71
N LEU A 159 -20.79 3.33 -10.57
CA LEU A 159 -20.70 2.46 -9.40
C LEU A 159 -19.28 1.95 -9.26
N TYR A 160 -18.67 2.21 -8.10
CA TYR A 160 -17.34 1.72 -7.75
C TYR A 160 -17.43 0.48 -6.85
N ALA A 161 -18.32 0.53 -5.87
CA ALA A 161 -18.63 -0.62 -5.02
C ALA A 161 -20.03 -0.49 -4.43
N HIS A 162 -20.65 -1.63 -4.15
CA HIS A 162 -21.92 -1.71 -3.45
C HIS A 162 -21.73 -2.49 -2.15
N MET A 163 -22.04 -1.87 -1.02
CA MET A 163 -21.98 -2.49 0.28
C MET A 163 -23.30 -3.18 0.61
N THR A 164 -23.23 -4.47 0.92
CA THR A 164 -24.36 -5.25 1.40
C THR A 164 -24.01 -5.88 2.74
N PHE A 165 -25.03 -6.07 3.57
CA PHE A 165 -24.89 -6.71 4.87
C PHE A 165 -25.76 -7.96 4.97
N ASN A 166 -25.80 -8.59 6.13
CA ASN A 166 -26.75 -9.63 6.42
C ASN A 166 -28.20 -9.11 6.42
N GLU A 167 -29.16 -10.03 6.48
CA GLU A 167 -30.59 -9.70 6.37
C GLU A 167 -31.02 -8.63 7.38
N ASP A 168 -30.63 -8.76 8.64
CA ASP A 168 -31.02 -7.85 9.73
C ASP A 168 -30.59 -6.40 9.47
N ARG A 169 -29.33 -6.20 9.01
CA ARG A 169 -28.80 -4.87 8.69
C ARG A 169 -29.37 -4.32 7.39
N THR A 170 -29.63 -5.16 6.42
CA THR A 170 -30.24 -4.77 5.13
C THR A 170 -31.69 -4.34 5.35
N GLU A 171 -32.47 -5.02 6.19
CA GLU A 171 -33.82 -4.60 6.59
C GLU A 171 -33.82 -3.26 7.34
N ALA A 172 -32.77 -2.97 8.11
CA ALA A 172 -32.56 -1.67 8.74
C ALA A 172 -32.13 -0.57 7.75
N GLY A 173 -31.96 -0.87 6.45
CA GLY A 173 -31.55 0.07 5.41
C GLY A 173 -30.04 0.29 5.31
N GLU A 174 -29.25 -0.55 5.93
CA GLU A 174 -27.79 -0.46 5.91
C GLU A 174 -27.20 -1.12 4.65
N SER A 175 -27.35 -0.47 3.52
CA SER A 175 -26.71 -0.86 2.26
C SER A 175 -26.58 0.36 1.36
N GLY A 176 -25.62 0.34 0.47
CA GLY A 176 -25.51 1.45 -0.48
C GLY A 176 -24.24 1.49 -1.31
N ASP A 177 -24.16 2.53 -2.10
CA ASP A 177 -23.19 2.69 -3.14
C ASP A 177 -22.03 3.59 -2.76
N TYR A 178 -20.84 3.22 -3.24
CA TYR A 178 -19.72 4.12 -3.44
C TYR A 178 -19.58 4.35 -4.95
N LYS A 179 -19.44 5.61 -5.35
CA LYS A 179 -19.38 6.01 -6.77
C LYS A 179 -18.15 6.87 -7.02
N ILE A 180 -17.57 6.73 -8.20
CA ILE A 180 -16.44 7.55 -8.62
C ILE A 180 -16.80 9.04 -8.58
N GLY A 181 -16.01 9.84 -7.86
CA GLY A 181 -16.15 11.29 -7.80
C GLY A 181 -17.42 11.81 -7.13
N VAL A 182 -18.15 10.98 -6.39
CA VAL A 182 -19.37 11.36 -5.67
C VAL A 182 -19.12 11.25 -4.18
N LYS A 183 -19.20 12.39 -3.49
CA LYS A 183 -18.91 12.50 -2.05
C LYS A 183 -20.01 11.94 -1.15
N GLU A 184 -21.24 11.87 -1.63
CA GLU A 184 -22.36 11.27 -0.93
C GLU A 184 -22.23 9.75 -1.01
N THR A 185 -21.87 9.14 0.11
CA THR A 185 -21.85 7.68 0.28
C THR A 185 -23.03 7.26 1.16
N PHE A 186 -23.28 5.96 1.26
CA PHE A 186 -24.34 5.51 2.14
C PHE A 186 -24.01 5.74 3.64
N GLU A 187 -22.75 5.90 3.99
CA GLU A 187 -22.31 6.10 5.37
C GLU A 187 -22.29 7.59 5.76
N SER A 188 -21.87 8.45 4.82
CA SER A 188 -21.58 9.85 5.12
C SER A 188 -21.39 10.69 3.86
N VAL A 189 -21.20 11.99 4.05
CA VAL A 189 -20.66 12.88 3.04
C VAL A 189 -19.16 12.99 3.25
N TYR A 190 -18.35 12.54 2.27
CA TYR A 190 -16.90 12.57 2.34
C TYR A 190 -16.30 13.41 1.22
N GLU A 191 -16.00 14.66 1.53
CA GLU A 191 -15.53 15.69 0.59
C GLU A 191 -14.26 15.30 -0.19
N PRO A 192 -13.29 14.56 0.37
CA PRO A 192 -12.10 14.17 -0.37
C PRO A 192 -12.38 13.39 -1.65
N ILE A 193 -13.46 12.62 -1.76
CA ILE A 193 -13.84 11.90 -2.98
C ILE A 193 -14.13 12.88 -4.14
N GLU A 194 -14.92 13.93 -3.89
CA GLU A 194 -15.24 14.94 -4.91
C GLU A 194 -14.00 15.79 -5.26
N ARG A 195 -13.20 16.12 -4.26
CA ARG A 195 -11.95 16.85 -4.46
C ARG A 195 -10.94 16.03 -5.27
N ALA A 196 -10.79 14.74 -5.01
CA ALA A 196 -9.94 13.83 -5.77
C ALA A 196 -10.19 13.90 -7.27
N LEU A 197 -11.44 14.10 -7.68
CA LEU A 197 -11.82 14.20 -9.09
C LEU A 197 -11.10 15.35 -9.82
N GLN A 198 -10.86 16.48 -9.14
CA GLN A 198 -10.15 17.64 -9.72
C GLN A 198 -8.66 17.37 -9.93
N HIS A 199 -8.11 16.38 -9.25
CA HIS A 199 -6.71 15.97 -9.27
C HIS A 199 -6.48 14.66 -10.01
N ALA A 200 -7.54 14.06 -10.53
CA ALA A 200 -7.52 12.76 -11.18
C ALA A 200 -6.71 12.75 -12.48
N LEU A 201 -6.11 11.61 -12.77
CA LEU A 201 -5.33 11.42 -13.99
C LEU A 201 -6.15 10.84 -15.15
N GLY A 202 -7.25 10.16 -14.87
CA GLY A 202 -8.08 9.51 -15.91
C GLY A 202 -7.29 8.45 -16.67
N LEU A 203 -6.58 7.59 -15.94
CA LEU A 203 -5.69 6.59 -16.52
C LEU A 203 -6.50 5.46 -17.16
N LYS A 204 -6.08 5.05 -18.35
CA LYS A 204 -6.67 3.90 -19.06
C LYS A 204 -5.97 2.58 -18.72
N LYS A 205 -4.79 2.63 -18.13
CA LYS A 205 -4.00 1.46 -17.81
C LYS A 205 -3.26 1.63 -16.50
N ILE A 206 -3.42 0.65 -15.63
CA ILE A 206 -2.70 0.56 -14.38
C ILE A 206 -2.08 -0.83 -14.24
N TYR A 207 -0.98 -0.91 -13.54
CA TYR A 207 -0.32 -2.15 -13.14
C TYR A 207 -0.37 -2.24 -11.63
N VAL A 208 -1.01 -3.26 -11.09
CA VAL A 208 -1.14 -3.44 -9.65
C VAL A 208 -0.23 -4.58 -9.20
N LEU A 209 0.70 -4.26 -8.31
CA LEU A 209 1.56 -5.26 -7.68
C LEU A 209 0.91 -5.71 -6.37
N VAL A 210 0.69 -6.99 -6.24
CA VAL A 210 0.02 -7.61 -5.09
C VAL A 210 0.87 -8.71 -4.45
N SER A 211 0.52 -9.10 -3.24
CA SER A 211 1.06 -10.26 -2.54
C SER A 211 -0.06 -11.02 -1.84
N GLU A 212 0.26 -12.08 -1.15
CA GLU A 212 -0.70 -12.85 -0.35
C GLU A 212 -1.33 -12.06 0.82
N THR A 213 -0.71 -10.94 1.21
CA THR A 213 -1.23 -10.07 2.27
C THR A 213 -2.09 -8.92 1.75
N THR A 214 -2.16 -8.72 0.43
CA THR A 214 -2.99 -7.70 -0.19
C THR A 214 -4.48 -8.07 -0.03
N ALA A 215 -5.26 -7.23 0.66
CA ALA A 215 -6.63 -7.59 1.05
C ALA A 215 -7.57 -6.38 1.17
N SER A 216 -8.87 -6.64 1.37
CA SER A 216 -9.90 -5.67 1.79
C SER A 216 -9.99 -4.46 0.83
N ALA A 217 -9.74 -3.22 1.31
CA ALA A 217 -9.78 -2.00 0.50
C ALA A 217 -8.90 -2.05 -0.75
N CYS A 218 -7.79 -2.83 -0.74
CA CYS A 218 -6.98 -3.09 -1.93
C CYS A 218 -7.78 -3.87 -3.00
N GLU A 219 -8.52 -4.88 -2.57
CA GLU A 219 -9.35 -5.69 -3.48
C GLU A 219 -10.50 -4.85 -4.03
N MET A 220 -11.03 -3.93 -3.22
CA MET A 220 -12.04 -2.97 -3.66
C MET A 220 -11.51 -2.07 -4.78
N VAL A 221 -10.28 -1.52 -4.66
CA VAL A 221 -9.65 -0.75 -5.74
C VAL A 221 -9.52 -1.58 -7.00
N ILE A 222 -8.99 -2.80 -6.89
CA ILE A 222 -8.74 -3.68 -8.04
C ILE A 222 -10.05 -4.03 -8.74
N ASN A 223 -11.08 -4.42 -7.99
CA ASN A 223 -12.35 -4.86 -8.55
C ASN A 223 -13.21 -3.69 -9.02
N GLY A 224 -13.23 -2.59 -8.27
CA GLY A 224 -13.97 -1.39 -8.63
C GLY A 224 -13.47 -0.78 -9.95
N LEU A 225 -12.14 -0.74 -10.14
CA LEU A 225 -11.56 -0.24 -11.39
C LEU A 225 -11.74 -1.20 -12.58
N ARG A 226 -11.78 -2.52 -12.34
CA ARG A 226 -12.09 -3.50 -13.40
C ARG A 226 -13.52 -3.42 -13.93
N GLY A 227 -14.44 -2.92 -13.12
CA GLY A 227 -15.84 -2.75 -13.47
C GLY A 227 -16.14 -1.45 -14.23
N LEU A 228 -15.13 -0.60 -14.44
CA LEU A 228 -15.25 0.63 -15.21
C LEU A 228 -14.86 0.35 -16.67
N ASP A 229 -15.85 0.03 -17.52
CA ASP A 229 -15.69 -0.18 -18.97
C ASP A 229 -16.04 1.09 -19.78
#